data_92199d89a2991bdc0cadba8cbcd0d39c
#
_entry.id   92199d89a2991bdc0cadba8cbcd0d39c
#
_cell.length_a   1.000
_cell.length_b   1.000
_cell.length_c   1.000
_cell.angle_alpha   90.00
_cell.angle_beta   90.00
_cell.angle_gamma   90.00
#
_symmetry.space_group_name_H-M   'P 1'
#
loop_
_entity.id
_entity.type
_entity.pdbx_description
1 polymer ?
#
loop_
_entity_poly.entity_id
_entity_poly.type
_entity_poly.pdbx_seq_one_letter_code
_entity_poly.pdbx_strand_id
1 'polypeptide(L)'
;MNYCTKCTYPIIAVNLTVDDTGLCSGCIVSDEKLALDWEKRERELKDLCEKYRSQNGSYDCLVPGSGGKDSFYASHILKYKYNMNPLTCTWAPHIYTEIGIKNFNSWINNGFDNILYTPNGKVHRALTRLAFKNLLHPFQPFVMGQFYLAPRIAIEKKIKPVSYTHLRAHET
;
A
#
# COMPACT_ATOMS: atom_id res chain seq x y z
N MET A 1 -21.71 22.25 15.98
CA MET A 1 -20.74 21.48 15.17
C MET A 1 -21.38 21.30 13.80
N ASN A 2 -20.66 21.60 12.72
CA ASN A 2 -21.21 21.43 11.38
C ASN A 2 -20.86 20.03 10.87
N TYR A 3 -21.78 19.41 10.16
CA TYR A 3 -21.67 18.06 9.65
C TYR A 3 -21.90 18.03 8.14
N CYS A 4 -21.35 17.03 7.46
CA CYS A 4 -21.66 16.76 6.06
C CYS A 4 -23.16 16.52 5.89
N THR A 5 -23.77 17.16 4.87
CA THR A 5 -25.20 17.04 4.58
C THR A 5 -25.64 15.63 4.18
N LYS A 6 -24.73 14.77 3.66
CA LYS A 6 -25.02 13.42 3.19
C LYS A 6 -24.68 12.32 4.22
N CYS A 7 -23.45 12.32 4.77
CA CYS A 7 -23.00 11.22 5.65
C CYS A 7 -22.92 11.59 7.13
N THR A 8 -23.29 12.82 7.49
CA THR A 8 -23.27 13.35 8.86
C THR A 8 -21.89 13.33 9.55
N TYR A 9 -20.79 13.18 8.78
CA TYR A 9 -19.44 13.23 9.30
C TYR A 9 -19.08 14.66 9.72
N PRO A 10 -18.41 14.88 10.88
CA PRO A 10 -18.07 16.21 11.34
C PRO A 10 -17.03 16.87 10.41
N ILE A 11 -17.28 18.10 9.99
CA ILE A 11 -16.42 18.83 9.03
C ILE A 11 -15.07 19.27 9.59
N ILE A 12 -14.88 19.17 10.91
CA ILE A 12 -13.60 19.47 11.57
C ILE A 12 -12.57 18.34 11.45
N ALA A 13 -12.93 17.22 10.78
CA ALA A 13 -12.02 16.10 10.62
C ALA A 13 -10.80 16.49 9.77
N VAL A 14 -9.64 15.95 10.14
CA VAL A 14 -8.37 16.24 9.48
C VAL A 14 -8.43 15.77 8.02
N ASN A 15 -7.94 16.60 7.10
CA ASN A 15 -7.93 16.34 5.66
C ASN A 15 -9.32 16.16 5.02
N LEU A 16 -10.38 16.63 5.66
CA LEU A 16 -11.70 16.68 5.09
C LEU A 16 -11.97 18.10 4.55
N THR A 17 -12.36 18.19 3.29
CA THR A 17 -12.88 19.42 2.69
C THR A 17 -14.38 19.29 2.48
N VAL A 18 -15.07 20.40 2.45
CA VAL A 18 -16.52 20.46 2.22
C VAL A 18 -16.75 21.46 1.09
N ASP A 19 -17.58 21.11 0.14
CA ASP A 19 -17.97 21.97 -0.97
C ASP A 19 -19.09 22.96 -0.59
N ASP A 20 -19.47 23.84 -1.52
CA ASP A 20 -20.50 24.86 -1.31
C ASP A 20 -21.91 24.28 -1.05
N THR A 21 -22.12 22.99 -1.35
CA THR A 21 -23.38 22.27 -1.08
C THR A 21 -23.42 21.61 0.30
N GLY A 22 -22.31 21.65 1.02
CA GLY A 22 -22.13 21.02 2.32
C GLY A 22 -21.75 19.53 2.24
N LEU A 23 -21.38 19.01 1.04
CA LEU A 23 -20.87 17.66 0.87
C LEU A 23 -19.39 17.57 1.22
N CYS A 24 -19.02 16.56 2.00
CA CYS A 24 -17.62 16.30 2.30
C CYS A 24 -16.91 15.60 1.14
N SER A 25 -15.59 15.82 1.06
CA SER A 25 -14.71 15.17 0.06
C SER A 25 -14.83 13.63 0.04
N GLY A 26 -15.12 13.00 1.18
CA GLY A 26 -15.37 11.57 1.25
C GLY A 26 -16.63 11.13 0.49
N CYS A 27 -17.71 11.90 0.58
CA CYS A 27 -18.95 11.65 -0.19
C CYS A 27 -18.76 11.89 -1.68
N ILE A 28 -18.04 12.97 -2.05
CA ILE A 28 -17.73 13.27 -3.45
C ILE A 28 -16.94 12.12 -4.07
N VAL A 29 -15.86 11.68 -3.45
CA VAL A 29 -15.05 10.55 -3.92
C VAL A 29 -15.85 9.25 -3.96
N SER A 30 -16.79 9.05 -3.02
CA SER A 30 -17.68 7.88 -3.05
C SER A 30 -18.57 7.86 -4.28
N ASP A 31 -19.14 9.00 -4.63
CA ASP A 31 -20.00 9.14 -5.81
C ASP A 31 -19.18 9.00 -7.12
N GLU A 32 -17.99 9.57 -7.18
CA GLU A 32 -17.05 9.36 -8.30
C GLU A 32 -16.72 7.87 -8.50
N LYS A 33 -16.49 7.13 -7.41
CA LYS A 33 -16.23 5.67 -7.48
C LYS A 33 -17.40 4.88 -8.04
N LEU A 34 -18.64 5.29 -7.76
CA LEU A 34 -19.83 4.65 -8.31
C LEU A 34 -19.98 4.90 -9.82
N ALA A 35 -19.47 6.02 -10.33
CA ALA A 35 -19.50 6.38 -11.73
C ALA A 35 -18.34 5.76 -12.57
N LEU A 36 -17.39 5.06 -11.93
CA LEU A 36 -16.28 4.44 -12.64
C LEU A 36 -16.74 3.22 -13.46
N ASP A 37 -16.25 3.12 -14.69
CA ASP A 37 -16.35 1.90 -15.51
C ASP A 37 -15.31 0.87 -15.02
N TRP A 38 -15.73 0.04 -14.07
CA TRP A 38 -14.88 -0.99 -13.47
C TRP A 38 -14.47 -2.08 -14.46
N GLU A 39 -15.28 -2.37 -15.47
CA GLU A 39 -14.94 -3.33 -16.53
C GLU A 39 -13.80 -2.80 -17.40
N LYS A 40 -13.85 -1.51 -17.75
CA LYS A 40 -12.76 -0.85 -18.46
C LYS A 40 -11.48 -0.88 -17.62
N ARG A 41 -11.57 -0.55 -16.32
CA ARG A 41 -10.42 -0.60 -15.40
C ARG A 41 -9.82 -2.01 -15.28
N GLU A 42 -10.67 -3.03 -15.26
CA GLU A 42 -10.17 -4.41 -15.24
C GLU A 42 -9.47 -4.79 -16.56
N ARG A 43 -9.97 -4.37 -17.71
CA ARG A 43 -9.29 -4.57 -19.00
C ARG A 43 -7.94 -3.89 -19.03
N GLU A 44 -7.86 -2.62 -18.61
CA GLU A 44 -6.61 -1.87 -18.50
C GLU A 44 -5.59 -2.59 -17.59
N LEU A 45 -6.04 -3.13 -16.46
CA LEU A 45 -5.17 -3.91 -15.56
C LEU A 45 -4.69 -5.21 -16.19
N LYS A 46 -5.54 -5.93 -16.91
CA LYS A 46 -5.15 -7.13 -17.65
C LYS A 46 -4.07 -6.84 -18.70
N ASP A 47 -4.28 -5.77 -19.49
CA ASP A 47 -3.31 -5.35 -20.51
C ASP A 47 -1.97 -4.97 -19.87
N LEU A 48 -1.99 -4.30 -18.71
CA LEU A 48 -0.79 -3.97 -17.96
C LEU A 48 -0.08 -5.24 -17.46
N CYS A 49 -0.82 -6.21 -16.93
CA CYS A 49 -0.26 -7.49 -16.50
C CYS A 49 0.40 -8.23 -17.65
N GLU A 50 -0.27 -8.35 -18.80
CA GLU A 50 0.30 -9.00 -19.98
C GLU A 50 1.56 -8.28 -20.49
N LYS A 51 1.55 -6.96 -20.52
CA LYS A 51 2.71 -6.15 -20.94
C LYS A 51 3.97 -6.44 -20.11
N TYR A 52 3.81 -6.74 -18.83
CA TYR A 52 4.94 -6.92 -17.91
C TYR A 52 5.17 -8.38 -17.49
N ARG A 53 4.42 -9.30 -18.06
CA ARG A 53 4.60 -10.74 -17.82
C ARG A 53 5.98 -11.19 -18.31
N SER A 54 6.73 -11.80 -17.42
CA SER A 54 8.04 -12.38 -17.73
C SER A 54 7.89 -13.63 -18.60
N GLN A 55 8.76 -13.74 -19.59
CA GLN A 55 8.83 -14.92 -20.45
C GLN A 55 9.84 -15.95 -19.95
N ASN A 56 10.65 -15.61 -18.96
CA ASN A 56 11.76 -16.44 -18.48
C ASN A 56 11.59 -16.91 -17.03
N GLY A 57 10.40 -16.75 -16.44
CA GLY A 57 10.10 -17.17 -15.07
C GLY A 57 10.62 -16.24 -13.98
N SER A 58 11.15 -15.04 -14.34
CA SER A 58 11.47 -14.00 -13.35
C SER A 58 10.20 -13.35 -12.79
N TYR A 59 10.37 -12.54 -11.73
CA TYR A 59 9.24 -11.82 -11.14
C TYR A 59 8.66 -10.78 -12.09
N ASP A 60 7.34 -10.77 -12.20
CA ASP A 60 6.58 -9.87 -13.07
C ASP A 60 6.31 -8.52 -12.43
N CYS A 61 6.10 -8.54 -11.12
CA CYS A 61 5.76 -7.34 -10.35
C CYS A 61 6.26 -7.44 -8.90
N LEU A 62 6.31 -6.29 -8.24
CA LEU A 62 6.66 -6.17 -6.82
C LEU A 62 5.44 -5.70 -6.02
N VAL A 63 5.13 -6.39 -4.92
CA VAL A 63 4.04 -6.04 -4.01
C VAL A 63 4.59 -5.75 -2.62
N PRO A 64 4.80 -4.48 -2.24
CA PRO A 64 5.17 -4.13 -0.88
C PRO A 64 3.99 -4.32 0.08
N GLY A 65 4.28 -4.83 1.26
CA GLY A 65 3.25 -5.07 2.26
C GLY A 65 3.77 -5.67 3.55
N SER A 66 2.87 -5.99 4.44
CA SER A 66 3.17 -6.57 5.75
C SER A 66 2.39 -7.88 6.03
N GLY A 67 1.70 -8.42 5.02
CA GLY A 67 0.76 -9.53 5.20
C GLY A 67 -0.60 -9.09 5.76
N GLY A 68 -0.86 -7.79 5.86
CA GLY A 68 -2.20 -7.27 6.14
C GLY A 68 -3.17 -7.55 4.98
N LYS A 69 -4.47 -7.44 5.24
CA LYS A 69 -5.54 -7.83 4.31
C LYS A 69 -5.36 -7.28 2.89
N ASP A 70 -4.93 -6.02 2.77
CA ASP A 70 -4.85 -5.33 1.47
C ASP A 70 -3.68 -5.84 0.64
N SER A 71 -2.48 -5.97 1.23
CA SER A 71 -1.30 -6.49 0.54
C SER A 71 -1.45 -7.98 0.22
N PHE A 72 -2.06 -8.74 1.13
CA PHE A 72 -2.37 -10.15 0.90
C PHE A 72 -3.33 -10.30 -0.27
N TYR A 73 -4.43 -9.55 -0.27
CA TYR A 73 -5.42 -9.58 -1.35
C TYR A 73 -4.82 -9.14 -2.69
N ALA A 74 -4.06 -8.04 -2.72
CA ALA A 74 -3.43 -7.56 -3.95
C ALA A 74 -2.48 -8.60 -4.56
N SER A 75 -1.60 -9.20 -3.76
CA SER A 75 -0.69 -10.24 -4.23
C SER A 75 -1.44 -11.50 -4.68
N HIS A 76 -2.50 -11.90 -3.95
CA HIS A 76 -3.34 -13.03 -4.29
C HIS A 76 -4.04 -12.84 -5.65
N ILE A 77 -4.66 -11.70 -5.87
CA ILE A 77 -5.31 -11.38 -7.15
C ILE A 77 -4.30 -11.36 -8.30
N LEU A 78 -3.14 -10.73 -8.11
CA LEU A 78 -2.10 -10.72 -9.14
C LEU A 78 -1.64 -12.14 -9.50
N LYS A 79 -1.44 -12.99 -8.50
CA LYS A 79 -0.98 -14.36 -8.72
C LYS A 79 -2.05 -15.27 -9.31
N TYR A 80 -3.22 -15.34 -8.69
CA TYR A 80 -4.22 -16.37 -8.99
C TYR A 80 -5.28 -15.93 -10.00
N LYS A 81 -5.61 -14.64 -10.08
CA LYS A 81 -6.55 -14.13 -11.08
C LYS A 81 -5.85 -13.70 -12.37
N TYR A 82 -4.71 -13.00 -12.24
CA TYR A 82 -3.97 -12.49 -13.41
C TYR A 82 -2.75 -13.31 -13.79
N ASN A 83 -2.52 -14.42 -13.10
CA ASN A 83 -1.41 -15.36 -13.38
C ASN A 83 -0.04 -14.66 -13.47
N MET A 84 0.21 -13.69 -12.59
CA MET A 84 1.49 -13.02 -12.45
C MET A 84 2.39 -13.77 -11.46
N ASN A 85 3.70 -13.54 -11.54
CA ASN A 85 4.68 -14.02 -10.56
C ASN A 85 5.15 -12.85 -9.67
N PRO A 86 4.42 -12.50 -8.59
CA PRO A 86 4.76 -11.37 -7.74
C PRO A 86 5.87 -11.72 -6.75
N LEU A 87 6.90 -10.86 -6.68
CA LEU A 87 7.78 -10.77 -5.53
C LEU A 87 7.11 -9.87 -4.50
N THR A 88 7.15 -10.26 -3.23
CA THR A 88 6.68 -9.39 -2.14
C THR A 88 7.85 -8.81 -1.36
N CYS A 89 7.67 -7.65 -0.73
CA CYS A 89 8.68 -7.09 0.15
C CYS A 89 8.07 -6.40 1.37
N THR A 90 8.80 -6.47 2.48
CA THR A 90 8.34 -5.97 3.77
C THR A 90 9.47 -5.20 4.46
N TRP A 91 9.19 -3.96 4.87
CA TRP A 91 10.00 -3.25 5.84
C TRP A 91 9.59 -3.74 7.23
N ALA A 92 10.51 -4.31 7.98
CA ALA A 92 10.24 -4.89 9.29
C ALA A 92 9.63 -3.86 10.25
N PRO A 93 8.54 -4.18 10.95
CA PRO A 93 7.95 -3.29 11.95
C PRO A 93 8.87 -3.15 13.17
N HIS A 94 8.67 -2.10 13.95
CA HIS A 94 9.43 -1.87 15.19
C HIS A 94 9.18 -2.97 16.24
N ILE A 95 7.94 -3.43 16.32
CA ILE A 95 7.48 -4.45 17.24
C ILE A 95 6.52 -5.34 16.47
N TYR A 96 6.71 -6.64 16.58
CA TYR A 96 5.79 -7.61 16.05
C TYR A 96 4.72 -7.91 17.09
N THR A 97 3.46 -7.85 16.69
CA THR A 97 2.36 -8.44 17.45
C THR A 97 2.20 -9.90 17.05
N GLU A 98 1.62 -10.73 17.91
CA GLU A 98 1.35 -12.14 17.62
C GLU A 98 0.49 -12.30 16.35
N ILE A 99 -0.54 -11.49 16.21
CA ILE A 99 -1.41 -11.49 15.03
C ILE A 99 -0.63 -11.02 13.80
N GLY A 100 0.21 -9.99 13.93
CA GLY A 100 1.03 -9.48 12.83
C GLY A 100 2.00 -10.52 12.27
N ILE A 101 2.69 -11.25 13.16
CA ILE A 101 3.58 -12.35 12.77
C ILE A 101 2.78 -13.48 12.11
N LYS A 102 1.64 -13.86 12.67
CA LYS A 102 0.79 -14.91 12.12
C LYS A 102 0.29 -14.56 10.72
N ASN A 103 -0.14 -13.32 10.51
CA ASN A 103 -0.58 -12.84 9.20
C ASN A 103 0.58 -12.82 8.18
N PHE A 104 1.76 -12.34 8.58
CA PHE A 104 2.95 -12.32 7.74
C PHE A 104 3.37 -13.74 7.33
N ASN A 105 3.46 -14.66 8.27
CA ASN A 105 3.79 -16.05 7.99
C ASN A 105 2.73 -16.73 7.11
N SER A 106 1.45 -16.45 7.34
CA SER A 106 0.37 -16.93 6.48
C SER A 106 0.54 -16.43 5.05
N TRP A 107 0.90 -15.16 4.88
CA TRP A 107 1.13 -14.58 3.56
C TRP A 107 2.25 -15.30 2.80
N ILE A 108 3.41 -15.50 3.43
CA ILE A 108 4.53 -16.22 2.84
C ILE A 108 4.15 -17.68 2.53
N ASN A 109 3.54 -18.37 3.48
CA ASN A 109 3.16 -19.77 3.34
C ASN A 109 2.08 -20.01 2.27
N ASN A 110 1.41 -18.97 1.80
CA ASN A 110 0.51 -19.04 0.64
C ASN A 110 1.25 -18.95 -0.72
N GLY A 111 2.56 -19.17 -0.72
CA GLY A 111 3.35 -19.31 -1.93
C GLY A 111 3.85 -18.00 -2.52
N PHE A 112 4.19 -17.04 -1.67
CA PHE A 112 4.82 -15.79 -2.08
C PHE A 112 6.26 -15.73 -1.58
N ASP A 113 7.19 -15.44 -2.48
CA ASP A 113 8.54 -15.05 -2.10
C ASP A 113 8.51 -13.66 -1.47
N ASN A 114 9.26 -13.46 -0.38
CA ASN A 114 9.31 -12.20 0.34
C ASN A 114 10.74 -11.77 0.67
N ILE A 115 11.02 -10.51 0.48
CA ILE A 115 12.23 -9.85 0.98
C ILE A 115 11.87 -9.05 2.23
N LEU A 116 12.21 -9.58 3.40
CA LEU A 116 12.09 -8.87 4.67
C LEU A 116 13.34 -8.05 4.94
N TYR A 117 13.21 -6.73 4.93
CA TYR A 117 14.31 -5.82 5.28
C TYR A 117 14.18 -5.36 6.73
N THR A 118 15.17 -5.71 7.56
CA THR A 118 15.23 -5.27 8.95
C THR A 118 16.27 -4.14 9.06
N PRO A 119 15.83 -2.90 9.37
CA PRO A 119 16.74 -1.79 9.52
C PRO A 119 17.62 -1.94 10.76
N ASN A 120 18.75 -1.20 10.80
CA ASN A 120 19.59 -1.12 12.00
C ASN A 120 18.78 -0.55 13.18
N GLY A 121 18.52 -1.39 14.20
CA GLY A 121 17.64 -1.06 15.31
C GLY A 121 18.11 0.12 16.17
N LYS A 122 19.43 0.36 16.28
CA LYS A 122 19.96 1.53 17.02
C LYS A 122 19.67 2.82 16.26
N VAL A 123 19.96 2.84 14.97
CA VAL A 123 19.71 4.00 14.10
C VAL A 123 18.22 4.28 14.00
N HIS A 124 17.41 3.26 13.75
CA HIS A 124 15.97 3.39 13.60
C HIS A 124 15.30 3.93 14.87
N ARG A 125 15.73 3.46 16.05
CA ARG A 125 15.27 3.97 17.35
C ARG A 125 15.65 5.44 17.57
N ALA A 126 16.89 5.82 17.20
CA ALA A 126 17.32 7.21 17.31
C ALA A 126 16.49 8.14 16.41
N LEU A 127 16.26 7.73 15.16
CA LEU A 127 15.43 8.48 14.22
C LEU A 127 13.97 8.57 14.69
N THR A 128 13.39 7.48 15.21
CA THR A 128 12.04 7.47 15.79
C THR A 128 11.91 8.47 16.94
N ARG A 129 12.92 8.52 17.83
CA ARG A 129 12.95 9.49 18.95
C ARG A 129 13.03 10.93 18.44
N LEU A 130 13.84 11.21 17.43
CA LEU A 130 13.95 12.54 16.83
C LEU A 130 12.66 12.93 16.13
N ALA A 131 12.05 12.03 15.35
CA ALA A 131 10.80 12.26 14.67
C ALA A 131 9.66 12.53 15.67
N PHE A 132 9.59 11.78 16.77
CA PHE A 132 8.61 12.07 17.82
C PHE A 132 8.81 13.45 18.45
N LYS A 133 10.06 13.80 18.80
CA LYS A 133 10.36 15.08 19.44
C LYS A 133 10.08 16.30 18.56
N ASN A 134 10.39 16.20 17.26
CA ASN A 134 10.34 17.34 16.36
C ASN A 134 9.07 17.42 15.51
N LEU A 135 8.46 16.27 15.22
CA LEU A 135 7.30 16.16 14.33
C LEU A 135 6.04 15.63 15.02
N LEU A 136 6.15 15.19 16.29
CA LEU A 136 5.10 14.47 17.02
C LEU A 136 4.61 13.22 16.25
N HIS A 137 5.45 12.67 15.39
CA HIS A 137 5.12 11.55 14.49
C HIS A 137 6.17 10.42 14.58
N PRO A 138 6.03 9.48 15.52
CA PRO A 138 7.05 8.44 15.76
C PRO A 138 7.21 7.47 14.59
N PHE A 139 6.20 7.33 13.73
CA PHE A 139 6.23 6.42 12.58
C PHE A 139 6.91 7.00 11.33
N GLN A 140 7.31 8.27 11.32
CA GLN A 140 7.90 8.90 10.15
C GLN A 140 9.10 8.12 9.56
N PRO A 141 10.08 7.66 10.33
CA PRO A 141 11.19 6.86 9.77
C PRO A 141 10.75 5.50 9.23
N PHE A 142 9.74 4.89 9.83
CA PHE A 142 9.15 3.64 9.35
C PHE A 142 8.48 3.83 7.99
N VAL A 143 7.67 4.87 7.85
CA VAL A 143 7.00 5.23 6.59
C VAL A 143 8.02 5.51 5.49
N MET A 144 9.07 6.31 5.78
CA MET A 144 10.17 6.56 4.84
C MET A 144 10.87 5.26 4.40
N GLY A 145 11.10 4.34 5.33
CA GLY A 145 11.66 3.03 5.01
C GLY A 145 10.79 2.20 4.06
N GLN A 146 9.48 2.22 4.27
CA GLN A 146 8.53 1.54 3.38
C GLN A 146 8.57 2.13 1.96
N PHE A 147 8.57 3.47 1.83
CA PHE A 147 8.66 4.13 0.53
C PHE A 147 9.99 3.91 -0.18
N TYR A 148 11.07 3.79 0.57
CA TYR A 148 12.40 3.55 0.01
C TYR A 148 12.61 2.11 -0.45
N LEU A 149 12.11 1.13 0.29
CA LEU A 149 12.42 -0.29 0.08
C LEU A 149 11.94 -0.81 -1.28
N ALA A 150 10.70 -0.55 -1.63
CA ALA A 150 10.11 -1.12 -2.82
C ALA A 150 10.75 -0.60 -4.12
N PRO A 151 10.96 0.71 -4.33
CA PRO A 151 11.69 1.21 -5.49
C PRO A 151 13.11 0.65 -5.59
N ARG A 152 13.81 0.54 -4.46
CA ARG A 152 15.15 -0.04 -4.42
C ARG A 152 15.17 -1.49 -4.92
N ILE A 153 14.30 -2.34 -4.36
CA ILE A 153 14.19 -3.74 -4.77
C ILE A 153 13.78 -3.84 -6.24
N ALA A 154 12.84 -3.01 -6.69
CA ALA A 154 12.39 -2.99 -8.07
C ALA A 154 13.56 -2.71 -9.04
N ILE A 155 14.42 -1.74 -8.72
CA ILE A 155 15.62 -1.43 -9.49
C ILE A 155 16.62 -2.60 -9.45
N GLU A 156 16.96 -3.09 -8.26
CA GLU A 156 17.92 -4.18 -8.06
C GLU A 156 17.49 -5.48 -8.79
N LYS A 157 16.20 -5.78 -8.78
CA LYS A 157 15.63 -6.98 -9.43
C LYS A 157 15.13 -6.73 -10.85
N LYS A 158 15.25 -5.51 -11.38
CA LYS A 158 14.77 -5.09 -12.71
C LYS A 158 13.26 -5.33 -12.91
N ILE A 159 12.48 -5.21 -11.85
CA ILE A 159 11.03 -5.33 -11.86
C ILE A 159 10.43 -3.95 -12.15
N LYS A 160 9.67 -3.81 -13.23
CA LYS A 160 9.12 -2.51 -13.64
C LYS A 160 7.83 -2.12 -12.89
N PRO A 161 6.81 -2.99 -12.80
CA PRO A 161 5.59 -2.63 -12.11
C PRO A 161 5.70 -2.88 -10.60
N VAL A 162 5.31 -1.87 -9.81
CA VAL A 162 5.19 -1.96 -8.35
C VAL A 162 3.75 -1.68 -7.97
N SER A 163 3.11 -2.62 -7.30
CA SER A 163 1.73 -2.48 -6.84
C SER A 163 1.70 -2.05 -5.38
N TYR A 164 1.33 -0.80 -5.12
CA TYR A 164 1.10 -0.30 -3.76
C TYR A 164 -0.38 -0.36 -3.39
N THR A 165 -0.67 -0.83 -2.19
CA THR A 165 -2.04 -0.86 -1.64
C THR A 165 -2.41 0.44 -0.93
N HIS A 166 -1.43 1.31 -0.64
CA HIS A 166 -1.60 2.54 0.13
C HIS A 166 -1.27 3.82 -0.63
N LEU A 167 -1.05 3.75 -1.94
CA LEU A 167 -0.97 4.96 -2.74
C LEU A 167 -2.35 5.60 -2.75
N ARG A 168 -2.50 6.62 -1.93
CA ARG A 168 -3.61 7.56 -2.02
C ARG A 168 -3.51 8.24 -3.38
N ALA A 169 -4.62 8.32 -4.09
CA ALA A 169 -4.79 9.14 -5.28
C ALA A 169 -4.79 10.64 -4.93
N HIS A 170 -3.78 11.10 -4.19
CA HIS A 170 -3.65 12.49 -3.75
C HIS A 170 -2.40 13.18 -4.26
N GLU A 171 -1.69 12.53 -5.15
CA GLU A 171 -0.49 13.11 -5.72
C GLU A 171 -0.69 13.26 -7.23
N THR A 172 -1.47 14.24 -7.57
CA THR A 172 -1.40 14.95 -8.84
C THR A 172 -1.23 16.42 -8.54
#